data_96695784872015de385fd431fb908874
#
_entry.id   96695784872015de385fd431fb908874
#
_cell.length_a   1.000
_cell.length_b   1.000
_cell.length_c   1.000
_cell.angle_alpha   90.00
_cell.angle_beta   90.00
_cell.angle_gamma   90.00
#
_symmetry.space_group_name_H-M   'P 1'
#
loop_
_entity.id
_entity.type
_entity.pdbx_description
1 polymer ?
#
loop_
_entity_poly.entity_id
_entity_poly.type
_entity_poly.pdbx_seq_one_letter_code
_entity_poly.pdbx_strand_id
1 'polypeptide(L)'
;MEHFRQNLGPFVVAAETTRTPMVFMDARRGGHRITFANDSFLSLLGYARDEVLGQSFDSLMAPGVQPQAWSQVLSAFEDGSDVDREVRYCRKDGTSIWASMRISPVRNQDGVVVQHFASISDLTAHKQEQAELKLLVDELNHRVKNRLSTVEDNMTVTQRPFR
;
A
#
# COMPACT_ATOMS: atom_id res chain seq x y z
N MET A 1 -20.70 -14.96 -14.45
CA MET A 1 -19.32 -14.61 -14.79
C MET A 1 -19.14 -14.21 -16.26
N GLU A 2 -19.77 -14.90 -17.17
CA GLU A 2 -19.69 -14.60 -18.62
C GLU A 2 -20.27 -13.24 -19.03
N HIS A 3 -21.34 -12.79 -18.37
CA HIS A 3 -21.99 -11.49 -18.65
C HIS A 3 -21.12 -10.27 -18.28
N PHE A 4 -20.24 -10.41 -17.29
CA PHE A 4 -19.31 -9.33 -16.91
C PHE A 4 -18.17 -9.20 -17.94
N ARG A 5 -17.73 -10.32 -18.51
CA ARG A 5 -16.70 -10.34 -19.56
C ARG A 5 -17.19 -9.78 -20.90
N GLN A 6 -18.45 -9.97 -21.25
CA GLN A 6 -18.98 -9.56 -22.56
C GLN A 6 -19.18 -8.05 -22.71
N ASN A 7 -19.53 -7.34 -21.63
CA ASN A 7 -19.74 -5.88 -21.67
C ASN A 7 -18.50 -5.04 -21.35
N LEU A 8 -17.44 -5.63 -20.80
CA LEU A 8 -16.22 -4.94 -20.40
C LEU A 8 -14.98 -5.44 -21.15
N GLY A 9 -15.13 -6.19 -22.23
CA GLY A 9 -14.09 -6.90 -22.98
C GLY A 9 -12.68 -6.26 -22.98
N PRO A 10 -12.49 -5.06 -23.55
CA PRO A 10 -11.17 -4.44 -23.61
C PRO A 10 -10.63 -4.02 -22.22
N PHE A 11 -11.50 -3.60 -21.32
CA PHE A 11 -11.09 -3.19 -19.96
C PHE A 11 -10.69 -4.37 -19.09
N VAL A 12 -11.38 -5.51 -19.21
CA VAL A 12 -11.01 -6.73 -18.48
C VAL A 12 -9.66 -7.23 -18.96
N VAL A 13 -9.42 -7.26 -20.26
CA VAL A 13 -8.11 -7.64 -20.83
C VAL A 13 -7.02 -6.69 -20.34
N ALA A 14 -7.25 -5.38 -20.36
CA ALA A 14 -6.31 -4.41 -19.86
C ALA A 14 -6.02 -4.61 -18.36
N ALA A 15 -7.04 -4.84 -17.54
CA ALA A 15 -6.91 -5.09 -16.11
C ALA A 15 -6.19 -6.43 -15.82
N GLU A 16 -6.41 -7.46 -16.62
CA GLU A 16 -5.72 -8.75 -16.50
C GLU A 16 -4.25 -8.66 -16.90
N THR A 17 -3.92 -7.85 -17.91
CA THR A 17 -2.55 -7.73 -18.46
C THR A 17 -1.68 -6.72 -17.73
N THR A 18 -2.27 -5.82 -16.93
CA THR A 18 -1.50 -4.83 -16.16
C THR A 18 -0.69 -5.48 -15.05
N ARG A 19 0.49 -4.94 -14.79
CA ARG A 19 1.34 -5.34 -13.66
C ARG A 19 0.88 -4.76 -12.34
N THR A 20 -0.09 -3.84 -12.35
CA THR A 20 -0.66 -3.27 -11.12
C THR A 20 -1.65 -4.26 -10.52
N PRO A 21 -1.44 -4.70 -9.27
CA PRO A 21 -2.41 -5.53 -8.56
C PRO A 21 -3.76 -4.82 -8.43
N MET A 22 -4.82 -5.44 -8.93
CA MET A 22 -6.17 -4.87 -8.98
C MET A 22 -7.23 -5.88 -8.56
N VAL A 23 -8.24 -5.38 -7.86
CA VAL A 23 -9.41 -6.15 -7.43
C VAL A 23 -10.67 -5.30 -7.51
N PHE A 24 -11.79 -5.91 -7.91
CA PHE A 24 -13.13 -5.33 -7.87
C PHE A 24 -14.01 -6.07 -6.88
N MET A 25 -14.84 -5.32 -6.16
CA MET A 25 -15.75 -5.82 -5.14
C MET A 25 -17.17 -5.33 -5.39
N ASP A 26 -18.17 -6.20 -5.18
CA ASP A 26 -19.58 -5.80 -5.24
C ASP A 26 -19.96 -5.05 -3.96
N ALA A 27 -20.48 -3.83 -4.09
CA ALA A 27 -20.94 -3.02 -2.96
C ALA A 27 -22.44 -3.21 -2.64
N ARG A 28 -23.19 -3.85 -3.55
CA ARG A 28 -24.67 -3.99 -3.42
C ARG A 28 -25.09 -5.07 -2.45
N ARG A 29 -24.27 -6.07 -2.25
CA ARG A 29 -24.48 -7.16 -1.29
C ARG A 29 -23.46 -7.00 -0.19
N GLY A 30 -23.91 -6.80 1.04
CA GLY A 30 -23.01 -6.60 2.18
C GLY A 30 -21.83 -7.56 2.22
N GLY A 31 -20.66 -7.09 2.68
CA GLY A 31 -19.44 -7.87 2.80
C GLY A 31 -18.41 -7.69 1.67
N HIS A 32 -18.64 -6.76 0.72
CA HIS A 32 -17.66 -6.40 -0.31
C HIS A 32 -17.03 -7.62 -0.99
N ARG A 33 -17.89 -8.48 -1.57
CA ARG A 33 -17.44 -9.73 -2.22
C ARG A 33 -16.62 -9.44 -3.45
N ILE A 34 -15.48 -10.10 -3.54
CA ILE A 34 -14.56 -9.97 -4.67
C ILE A 34 -15.17 -10.61 -5.90
N THR A 35 -15.37 -9.81 -6.95
CA THR A 35 -15.90 -10.23 -8.25
C THR A 35 -14.84 -10.41 -9.30
N PHE A 36 -13.70 -9.73 -9.15
CA PHE A 36 -12.56 -9.82 -10.06
C PHE A 36 -11.26 -9.56 -9.29
N ALA A 37 -10.22 -10.30 -9.61
CA ALA A 37 -8.85 -10.07 -9.20
C ALA A 37 -7.92 -10.44 -10.35
N ASN A 38 -6.95 -9.58 -10.69
CA ASN A 38 -5.97 -9.90 -11.71
C ASN A 38 -4.82 -10.76 -11.16
N ASP A 39 -4.01 -11.33 -12.06
CA ASP A 39 -2.90 -12.20 -11.66
C ASP A 39 -1.87 -11.49 -10.82
N SER A 40 -1.65 -10.18 -11.06
CA SER A 40 -0.74 -9.37 -10.24
C SER A 40 -1.20 -9.27 -8.78
N PHE A 41 -2.51 -9.13 -8.55
CA PHE A 41 -3.08 -9.13 -7.20
C PHE A 41 -2.91 -10.50 -6.51
N LEU A 42 -3.22 -11.58 -7.23
CA LEU A 42 -3.08 -12.94 -6.71
C LEU A 42 -1.62 -13.25 -6.36
N SER A 43 -0.68 -12.90 -7.24
CA SER A 43 0.75 -13.10 -7.03
C SER A 43 1.29 -12.27 -5.87
N LEU A 44 0.84 -11.02 -5.74
CA LEU A 44 1.28 -10.15 -4.66
C LEU A 44 0.90 -10.70 -3.29
N LEU A 45 -0.32 -11.20 -3.14
CA LEU A 45 -0.83 -11.70 -1.85
C LEU A 45 -0.53 -13.18 -1.61
N GLY A 46 -0.22 -13.94 -2.65
CA GLY A 46 0.10 -15.37 -2.58
C GLY A 46 -1.12 -16.29 -2.55
N TYR A 47 -2.25 -15.86 -3.10
CA TYR A 47 -3.49 -16.64 -3.16
C TYR A 47 -3.77 -17.16 -4.57
N ALA A 48 -4.41 -18.32 -4.65
CA ALA A 48 -5.00 -18.82 -5.89
C ALA A 48 -6.33 -18.10 -6.20
N ARG A 49 -6.72 -18.06 -7.46
CA ARG A 49 -7.92 -17.35 -7.91
C ARG A 49 -9.20 -17.86 -7.27
N ASP A 50 -9.34 -19.16 -7.12
CA ASP A 50 -10.48 -19.83 -6.49
C ASP A 50 -10.56 -19.56 -4.96
N GLU A 51 -9.45 -19.24 -4.33
CA GLU A 51 -9.41 -18.83 -2.92
C GLU A 51 -9.88 -17.38 -2.71
N VAL A 52 -9.88 -16.55 -3.76
CA VAL A 52 -10.16 -15.11 -3.68
C VAL A 52 -11.52 -14.74 -4.23
N LEU A 53 -11.91 -15.27 -5.40
CA LEU A 53 -13.19 -14.93 -6.02
C LEU A 53 -14.37 -15.37 -5.17
N GLY A 54 -15.32 -14.45 -4.97
CA GLY A 54 -16.51 -14.67 -4.13
C GLY A 54 -16.29 -14.53 -2.64
N GLN A 55 -15.03 -14.40 -2.19
CA GLN A 55 -14.73 -14.12 -0.78
C GLN A 55 -14.97 -12.65 -0.45
N SER A 56 -15.20 -12.39 0.83
CA SER A 56 -15.23 -11.02 1.35
C SER A 56 -13.82 -10.41 1.30
N PHE A 57 -13.71 -9.18 0.80
CA PHE A 57 -12.45 -8.44 0.82
C PHE A 57 -11.95 -8.23 2.26
N ASP A 58 -12.86 -7.99 3.19
CA ASP A 58 -12.55 -7.88 4.62
C ASP A 58 -11.92 -9.18 5.15
N SER A 59 -12.53 -10.32 4.89
CA SER A 59 -12.01 -11.62 5.33
C SER A 59 -10.64 -11.95 4.74
N LEU A 60 -10.34 -11.47 3.53
CA LEU A 60 -9.07 -11.68 2.87
C LEU A 60 -7.98 -10.76 3.40
N MET A 61 -8.29 -9.49 3.62
CA MET A 61 -7.30 -8.45 3.90
C MET A 61 -7.09 -8.19 5.40
N ALA A 62 -8.15 -8.22 6.20
CA ALA A 62 -8.10 -7.88 7.63
C ALA A 62 -7.06 -8.67 8.44
N PRO A 63 -6.89 -9.99 8.25
CA PRO A 63 -5.89 -10.76 9.00
C PRO A 63 -4.44 -10.32 8.74
N GLY A 64 -4.17 -9.73 7.58
CA GLY A 64 -2.84 -9.29 7.17
C GLY A 64 -2.52 -7.84 7.51
N VAL A 65 -3.49 -7.03 7.94
CA VAL A 65 -3.35 -5.59 8.20
C VAL A 65 -3.53 -5.31 9.69
N GLN A 66 -2.86 -4.30 10.21
CA GLN A 66 -3.07 -3.86 11.59
C GLN A 66 -4.53 -3.41 11.81
N PRO A 67 -5.17 -3.79 12.94
CA PRO A 67 -6.59 -3.53 13.19
C PRO A 67 -7.00 -2.07 13.08
N GLN A 68 -6.15 -1.13 13.54
CA GLN A 68 -6.42 0.30 13.45
C GLN A 68 -6.43 0.80 12.00
N ALA A 69 -5.48 0.36 11.19
CA ALA A 69 -5.43 0.71 9.77
C ALA A 69 -6.62 0.12 9.02
N TRP A 70 -7.01 -1.11 9.35
CA TRP A 70 -8.15 -1.76 8.73
C TRP A 70 -9.49 -1.11 9.10
N SER A 71 -9.68 -0.69 10.34
CA SER A 71 -10.89 0.02 10.75
C SER A 71 -11.10 1.33 9.97
N GLN A 72 -10.05 2.03 9.60
CA GLN A 72 -10.12 3.22 8.76
C GLN A 72 -10.55 2.89 7.32
N VAL A 73 -10.12 1.75 6.80
CA VAL A 73 -10.56 1.24 5.49
C VAL A 73 -12.05 0.91 5.52
N LEU A 74 -12.51 0.21 6.55
CA LEU A 74 -13.94 -0.13 6.71
C LEU A 74 -14.82 1.12 6.83
N SER A 75 -14.39 2.12 7.60
CA SER A 75 -15.11 3.40 7.71
C SER A 75 -15.28 4.08 6.35
N ALA A 76 -14.25 4.06 5.51
CA ALA A 76 -14.33 4.63 4.17
C ALA A 76 -15.27 3.85 3.24
N PHE A 77 -15.38 2.52 3.39
CA PHE A 77 -16.40 1.74 2.69
C PHE A 77 -17.82 2.17 3.06
N GLU A 78 -18.08 2.39 4.34
CA GLU A 78 -19.37 2.84 4.83
C GLU A 78 -19.71 4.25 4.32
N ASP A 79 -18.74 5.14 4.32
CA ASP A 79 -18.90 6.53 3.88
C ASP A 79 -18.95 6.67 2.34
N GLY A 80 -18.55 5.62 1.60
CA GLY A 80 -18.37 5.67 0.14
C GLY A 80 -17.31 6.68 -0.30
N SER A 81 -16.25 6.84 0.49
CA SER A 81 -15.11 7.71 0.23
C SER A 81 -13.91 6.93 -0.30
N ASP A 82 -12.96 7.67 -0.88
CA ASP A 82 -11.70 7.09 -1.34
C ASP A 82 -10.78 6.76 -0.15
N VAL A 83 -10.03 5.66 -0.29
CA VAL A 83 -8.93 5.28 0.59
C VAL A 83 -7.62 5.45 -0.16
N ASP A 84 -6.64 6.10 0.45
CA ASP A 84 -5.25 6.12 0.02
C ASP A 84 -4.38 5.95 1.28
N ARG A 85 -3.86 4.76 1.51
CA ARG A 85 -3.15 4.40 2.73
C ARG A 85 -1.95 3.51 2.46
N GLU A 86 -0.87 3.77 3.18
CA GLU A 86 0.24 2.84 3.30
C GLU A 86 0.02 1.95 4.53
N VAL A 87 0.07 0.66 4.32
CA VAL A 87 -0.13 -0.35 5.38
C VAL A 87 0.95 -1.42 5.31
N ARG A 88 1.27 -2.01 6.45
CA ARG A 88 1.99 -3.28 6.45
C ARG A 88 0.98 -4.40 6.24
N TYR A 89 1.27 -5.25 5.26
CA TYR A 89 0.47 -6.42 4.95
C TYR A 89 1.27 -7.70 5.12
N CYS A 90 0.69 -8.67 5.83
CA CYS A 90 1.22 -10.01 5.96
C CYS A 90 0.58 -10.90 4.88
N ARG A 91 1.39 -11.42 3.97
CA ARG A 91 0.96 -12.32 2.89
C ARG A 91 0.56 -13.69 3.44
N LYS A 92 -0.08 -14.50 2.59
CA LYS A 92 -0.44 -15.88 2.92
C LYS A 92 0.74 -16.74 3.40
N ASP A 93 1.93 -16.53 2.84
CA ASP A 93 3.17 -17.25 3.22
C ASP A 93 3.83 -16.74 4.51
N GLY A 94 3.25 -15.72 5.16
CA GLY A 94 3.77 -15.11 6.37
C GLY A 94 4.78 -13.98 6.14
N THR A 95 5.20 -13.70 4.90
CA THR A 95 6.09 -12.57 4.61
C THR A 95 5.34 -11.25 4.70
N SER A 96 6.02 -10.22 5.21
CA SER A 96 5.45 -8.87 5.34
C SER A 96 5.94 -7.96 4.23
N ILE A 97 5.03 -7.16 3.68
CA ILE A 97 5.33 -6.10 2.71
C ILE A 97 4.82 -4.76 3.21
N TRP A 98 5.41 -3.69 2.72
CA TRP A 98 4.79 -2.37 2.74
C TRP A 98 3.93 -2.23 1.49
N ALA A 99 2.66 -1.95 1.67
CA ALA A 99 1.70 -1.81 0.58
C ALA A 99 1.06 -0.42 0.60
N SER A 100 1.00 0.23 -0.57
CA SER A 100 0.09 1.36 -0.81
C SER A 100 -1.22 0.78 -1.30
N MET A 101 -2.30 1.05 -0.57
CA MET A 101 -3.64 0.60 -0.89
C MET A 101 -4.50 1.80 -1.27
N ARG A 102 -5.05 1.78 -2.47
CA ARG A 102 -6.04 2.74 -2.96
C ARG A 102 -7.33 2.03 -3.23
N ILE A 103 -8.41 2.54 -2.65
CA ILE A 103 -9.76 2.00 -2.86
C ILE A 103 -10.66 3.16 -3.23
N SER A 104 -11.42 2.99 -4.31
CA SER A 104 -12.36 4.00 -4.81
C SER A 104 -13.73 3.38 -5.05
N PRO A 105 -14.82 4.09 -4.67
CA PRO A 105 -16.17 3.67 -4.98
C PRO A 105 -16.46 3.88 -6.47
N VAL A 106 -17.11 2.91 -7.08
CA VAL A 106 -17.65 3.02 -8.45
C VAL A 106 -19.14 3.25 -8.34
N ARG A 107 -19.61 4.38 -8.87
CA ARG A 107 -21.03 4.80 -8.79
C ARG A 107 -21.72 4.60 -10.13
N ASN A 108 -23.00 4.25 -10.06
CA ASN A 108 -23.88 4.24 -11.23
C ASN A 108 -24.32 5.67 -11.59
N GLN A 109 -25.17 5.78 -12.62
CA GLN A 109 -25.72 7.06 -13.09
C GLN A 109 -26.56 7.80 -12.03
N ASP A 110 -27.13 7.07 -11.07
CA ASP A 110 -27.92 7.62 -9.96
C ASP A 110 -27.06 8.03 -8.76
N GLY A 111 -25.74 7.92 -8.87
CA GLY A 111 -24.79 8.24 -7.80
C GLY A 111 -24.65 7.16 -6.71
N VAL A 112 -25.30 6.01 -6.87
CA VAL A 112 -25.24 4.90 -5.92
C VAL A 112 -23.97 4.11 -6.12
N VAL A 113 -23.25 3.80 -5.03
CA VAL A 113 -22.06 2.93 -5.06
C VAL A 113 -22.50 1.50 -5.40
N VAL A 114 -22.03 1.00 -6.53
CA VAL A 114 -22.35 -0.35 -7.02
C VAL A 114 -21.19 -1.31 -6.90
N GLN A 115 -19.98 -0.79 -6.92
CA GLN A 115 -18.73 -1.55 -6.76
C GLN A 115 -17.69 -0.71 -6.03
N HIS A 116 -16.65 -1.38 -5.52
CA HIS A 116 -15.41 -0.75 -5.16
C HIS A 116 -14.29 -1.31 -6.04
N PHE A 117 -13.37 -0.45 -6.40
CA PHE A 117 -12.13 -0.79 -7.06
C PHE A 117 -10.97 -0.61 -6.08
N ALA A 118 -10.10 -1.59 -5.94
CA ALA A 118 -8.88 -1.43 -5.19
C ALA A 118 -7.64 -1.74 -6.04
N SER A 119 -6.61 -0.93 -5.87
CA SER A 119 -5.26 -1.22 -6.38
C SER A 119 -4.27 -1.24 -5.23
N ILE A 120 -3.31 -2.15 -5.32
CA ILE A 120 -2.28 -2.33 -4.30
C ILE A 120 -0.92 -2.27 -4.98
N SER A 121 0.00 -1.49 -4.40
CA SER A 121 1.38 -1.42 -4.85
C SER A 121 2.32 -1.87 -3.74
N ASP A 122 3.29 -2.73 -4.07
CA ASP A 122 4.36 -3.11 -3.15
C ASP A 122 5.39 -1.99 -3.07
N LEU A 123 5.52 -1.39 -1.88
CA LEU A 123 6.46 -0.32 -1.59
C LEU A 123 7.70 -0.81 -0.83
N THR A 124 7.86 -2.12 -0.65
CA THR A 124 8.92 -2.66 0.22
C THR A 124 10.31 -2.22 -0.22
N ALA A 125 10.62 -2.36 -1.51
CA ALA A 125 11.90 -1.92 -2.06
C ALA A 125 12.12 -0.40 -1.90
N HIS A 126 11.09 0.39 -2.18
CA HIS A 126 11.15 1.85 -2.04
C HIS A 126 11.38 2.28 -0.58
N LYS A 127 10.70 1.64 0.37
CA LYS A 127 10.89 1.91 1.81
C LYS A 127 12.28 1.52 2.30
N GLN A 128 12.84 0.43 1.78
CA GLN A 128 14.22 0.03 2.09
C GLN A 128 15.23 1.04 1.57
N GLU A 129 15.10 1.47 0.33
CA GLU A 129 15.96 2.50 -0.28
C GLU A 129 15.90 3.82 0.51
N GLN A 130 14.71 4.27 0.88
CA GLN A 130 14.54 5.46 1.72
C GLN A 130 15.23 5.31 3.09
N ALA A 131 15.13 4.16 3.72
CA ALA A 131 15.78 3.90 5.01
C ALA A 131 17.31 3.92 4.89
N GLU A 132 17.87 3.32 3.83
CA GLU A 132 19.30 3.34 3.55
C GLU A 132 19.82 4.77 3.32
N LEU A 133 19.12 5.55 2.49
CA LEU A 133 19.46 6.97 2.25
C LEU A 133 19.43 7.78 3.53
N LYS A 134 18.42 7.57 4.38
CA LYS A 134 18.32 8.26 5.66
C LYS A 134 19.50 7.95 6.57
N LEU A 135 19.91 6.67 6.66
CA LEU A 135 21.08 6.26 7.45
C LEU A 135 22.36 6.94 6.95
N LEU A 136 22.57 7.02 5.62
CA LEU A 136 23.72 7.69 5.04
C LEU A 136 23.72 9.20 5.36
N VAL A 137 22.59 9.87 5.25
CA VAL A 137 22.46 11.29 5.61
C VAL A 137 22.74 11.52 7.08
N ASP A 138 22.22 10.69 7.97
CA ASP A 138 22.45 10.79 9.42
C ASP A 138 23.93 10.58 9.77
N GLU A 139 24.60 9.62 9.11
CA GLU A 139 26.04 9.39 9.28
C GLU A 139 26.87 10.60 8.80
N LEU A 140 26.54 11.15 7.64
CA LEU A 140 27.21 12.35 7.13
C LEU A 140 27.04 13.54 8.08
N ASN A 141 25.83 13.77 8.57
CA ASN A 141 25.56 14.84 9.53
C ASN A 141 26.35 14.66 10.83
N HIS A 142 26.47 13.42 11.32
CA HIS A 142 27.25 13.11 12.51
C HIS A 142 28.75 13.38 12.28
N ARG A 143 29.29 12.99 11.13
CA ARG A 143 30.70 13.28 10.76
C ARG A 143 30.98 14.78 10.63
N VAL A 144 30.05 15.54 10.02
CA VAL A 144 30.17 17.00 9.91
C VAL A 144 30.20 17.65 11.31
N LYS A 145 29.28 17.28 12.19
CA LYS A 145 29.25 17.79 13.57
C LYS A 145 30.54 17.50 14.32
N ASN A 146 31.08 16.29 14.21
CA ASN A 146 32.32 15.90 14.86
C ASN A 146 33.52 16.70 14.34
N ARG A 147 33.60 16.95 13.03
CA ARG A 147 34.66 17.80 12.44
C ARG A 147 34.57 19.26 12.89
N LEU A 148 33.37 19.81 12.97
CA LEU A 148 33.16 21.19 13.45
C LEU A 148 33.57 21.33 14.90
N SER A 149 33.18 20.39 15.79
CA SER A 149 33.60 20.40 17.19
C SER A 149 35.13 20.33 17.34
N THR A 150 35.81 19.52 16.52
CA THR A 150 37.27 19.41 16.53
C THR A 150 37.95 20.71 16.07
N VAL A 151 37.39 21.45 15.14
CA VAL A 151 37.89 22.74 14.68
C VAL A 151 37.69 23.80 15.74
N GLU A 152 36.56 23.85 16.44
CA GLU A 152 36.30 24.77 17.56
C GLU A 152 37.27 24.53 18.74
N ASP A 153 37.50 23.28 19.09
CA ASP A 153 38.47 22.92 20.16
C ASP A 153 39.89 23.36 19.80
N ASN A 154 40.30 23.18 18.55
CA ASN A 154 41.63 23.63 18.08
C ASN A 154 41.76 25.16 18.04
N MET A 155 40.70 25.89 17.71
CA MET A 155 40.71 27.35 17.74
C MET A 155 40.80 27.89 19.17
N THR A 156 40.22 27.23 20.16
CA THR A 156 40.24 27.62 21.56
C THR A 156 41.63 27.41 22.18
N VAL A 157 42.40 26.41 21.76
CA VAL A 157 43.74 26.11 22.21
C VAL A 157 44.77 27.14 21.70
N THR A 158 44.54 27.73 20.52
CA THR A 158 45.45 28.70 19.89
C THR A 158 45.37 30.11 20.52
N GLN A 159 44.39 30.40 21.38
CA GLN A 159 44.20 31.68 22.05
C GLN A 159 44.78 31.75 23.47
N ARG A 160 45.68 30.87 23.90
CA ARG A 160 46.42 31.05 25.15
C ARG A 160 47.48 32.15 24.98
N PRO A 161 47.36 33.28 25.65
CA PRO A 161 48.39 34.31 25.56
C PRO A 161 49.68 33.80 26.21
N PHE A 162 50.77 33.93 25.51
CA PHE A 162 52.11 33.80 26.10
C PHE A 162 52.26 34.88 27.18
N ARG A 163 52.53 34.46 28.40
CA ARG A 163 53.08 35.32 29.44
C ARG A 163 54.60 35.27 29.38
#